data_d60ff7dd25fe48d8055cdbf4009f7acd
#
_entry.id   d60ff7dd25fe48d8055cdbf4009f7acd
#
_cell.length_a   1.000
_cell.length_b   1.000
_cell.length_c   1.000
_cell.angle_alpha   90.00
_cell.angle_beta   90.00
_cell.angle_gamma   90.00
#
_symmetry.space_group_name_H-M   'P 1'
#
loop_
_entity.id
_entity.type
_entity.pdbx_description
1 polymer ?
#
loop_
_entity_poly.entity_id
_entity_poly.type
_entity_poly.pdbx_seq_one_letter_code
_entity_poly.pdbx_strand_id
1 'polypeptide(L)'
;MELLNFARQAILTPTGIQDGDIEKIMSRLLSSSVDAADIYFQSSHSESWVMEAGIIKEGSHSIEQGAGVRAVAGEKTGFAYSDRIELPVLLEAANNVKAIVRQGQDAQVGLVKAANWPRYYPTANPLKSLVDQQKIDLLRLVDS
;
A
#
# COMPACT_ATOMS: atom_id res chain seq x y z
N MET A 1 15.08 -9.37 3.64
CA MET A 1 14.14 -9.77 4.71
C MET A 1 13.64 -8.60 5.55
N GLU A 2 14.49 -7.68 6.00
CA GLU A 2 14.08 -6.53 6.85
C GLU A 2 13.04 -5.58 6.22
N LEU A 3 13.18 -5.21 4.92
CA LEU A 3 12.23 -4.32 4.24
C LEU A 3 10.82 -4.92 4.16
N LEU A 4 10.72 -6.21 3.85
CA LEU A 4 9.43 -6.89 3.79
C LEU A 4 8.78 -6.96 5.18
N ASN A 5 9.58 -7.24 6.22
CA ASN A 5 9.08 -7.24 7.60
C ASN A 5 8.66 -5.84 8.05
N PHE A 6 9.42 -4.80 7.67
CA PHE A 6 9.04 -3.42 7.95
C PHE A 6 7.70 -3.05 7.28
N ALA A 7 7.54 -3.33 5.98
CA ALA A 7 6.30 -3.07 5.26
C ALA A 7 5.11 -3.85 5.87
N ARG A 8 5.30 -5.11 6.23
CA ARG A 8 4.28 -5.92 6.93
C ARG A 8 3.87 -5.30 8.26
N GLN A 9 4.84 -4.90 9.07
CA GLN A 9 4.56 -4.26 10.37
C GLN A 9 3.88 -2.90 10.21
N ALA A 10 4.24 -2.13 9.19
CA ALA A 10 3.68 -0.80 8.97
C ALA A 10 2.26 -0.83 8.38
N ILE A 11 1.94 -1.81 7.53
CA ILE A 11 0.69 -1.84 6.76
C ILE A 11 -0.22 -2.98 7.18
N LEU A 12 0.28 -4.23 7.20
CA LEU A 12 -0.57 -5.41 7.40
C LEU A 12 -0.89 -5.66 8.88
N THR A 13 0.09 -5.51 9.77
CA THR A 13 -0.12 -5.75 11.21
C THR A 13 -1.23 -4.88 11.80
N PRO A 14 -1.29 -3.54 11.52
CA PRO A 14 -2.35 -2.70 12.06
C PRO A 14 -3.75 -3.04 11.52
N THR A 15 -3.84 -3.63 10.32
CA THR A 15 -5.12 -4.01 9.69
C THR A 15 -5.56 -5.44 10.02
N GLY A 16 -4.70 -6.22 10.67
CA GLY A 16 -4.97 -7.62 11.02
C GLY A 16 -4.91 -8.60 9.85
N ILE A 17 -4.51 -8.14 8.65
CA ILE A 17 -4.34 -9.01 7.47
C ILE A 17 -3.12 -9.91 7.66
N GLN A 18 -3.31 -11.21 7.48
CA GLN A 18 -2.29 -12.24 7.60
C GLN A 18 -1.96 -12.85 6.22
N ASP A 19 -0.86 -13.61 6.14
CA ASP A 19 -0.45 -14.29 4.91
C ASP A 19 -1.53 -15.21 4.35
N GLY A 20 -2.22 -15.96 5.22
CA GLY A 20 -3.34 -16.79 4.82
C GLY A 20 -4.53 -16.02 4.23
N ASP A 21 -4.71 -14.75 4.59
CA ASP A 21 -5.73 -13.89 4.01
C ASP A 21 -5.30 -13.39 2.62
N ILE A 22 -4.03 -13.06 2.45
CA ILE A 22 -3.45 -12.74 1.14
C ILE A 22 -3.59 -13.94 0.19
N GLU A 23 -3.29 -15.15 0.67
CA GLU A 23 -3.46 -16.38 -0.11
C GLU A 23 -4.93 -16.60 -0.51
N LYS A 24 -5.91 -16.33 0.37
CA LYS A 24 -7.34 -16.41 0.04
C LYS A 24 -7.73 -15.42 -1.05
N ILE A 25 -7.26 -14.17 -0.95
CA ILE A 25 -7.55 -13.12 -1.95
C ILE A 25 -6.92 -13.51 -3.28
N MET A 26 -5.64 -13.92 -3.29
CA MET A 26 -4.94 -14.36 -4.50
C MET A 26 -5.61 -15.58 -5.13
N SER A 27 -6.01 -16.58 -4.34
CA SER A 27 -6.74 -17.75 -4.83
C SER A 27 -8.10 -17.39 -5.44
N ARG A 28 -8.71 -16.28 -4.97
CA ARG A 28 -9.95 -15.77 -5.56
C ARG A 28 -9.71 -15.10 -6.92
N LEU A 29 -8.61 -14.34 -7.04
CA LEU A 29 -8.20 -13.69 -8.28
C LEU A 29 -7.73 -14.71 -9.32
N LEU A 30 -6.84 -15.62 -8.90
CA LEU A 30 -6.22 -16.62 -9.76
C LEU A 30 -7.27 -17.69 -10.13
N SER A 31 -7.66 -17.70 -11.37
CA SER A 31 -8.48 -18.75 -11.99
C SER A 31 -7.82 -19.17 -13.28
N SER A 32 -8.27 -20.26 -13.88
CA SER A 32 -7.73 -20.82 -15.12
C SER A 32 -7.68 -19.83 -16.30
N SER A 33 -8.38 -18.70 -16.21
CA SER A 33 -8.42 -17.67 -17.24
C SER A 33 -7.60 -16.40 -16.92
N VAL A 34 -6.80 -16.40 -15.85
CA VAL A 34 -6.02 -15.23 -15.43
C VAL A 34 -4.54 -15.50 -15.66
N ASP A 35 -3.89 -14.66 -16.48
CA ASP A 35 -2.46 -14.76 -16.80
C ASP A 35 -1.57 -14.24 -15.66
N ALA A 36 -2.01 -13.16 -15.01
CA ALA A 36 -1.30 -12.55 -13.88
C ALA A 36 -2.28 -11.88 -12.91
N ALA A 37 -1.95 -11.89 -11.63
CA ALA A 37 -2.67 -11.12 -10.62
C ALA A 37 -1.70 -10.61 -9.57
N ASP A 38 -2.02 -9.46 -9.00
CA ASP A 38 -1.29 -8.86 -7.90
C ASP A 38 -2.22 -8.13 -6.92
N ILE A 39 -1.71 -7.96 -5.70
CA ILE A 39 -2.31 -7.13 -4.67
C ILE A 39 -1.28 -6.09 -4.28
N TYR A 40 -1.66 -4.84 -4.32
CA TYR A 40 -0.86 -3.69 -3.92
C TYR A 40 -1.41 -3.12 -2.61
N PHE A 41 -0.54 -2.92 -1.64
CA PHE A 41 -0.88 -2.25 -0.38
C PHE A 41 -0.09 -0.95 -0.27
N GLN A 42 -0.76 0.10 0.18
CA GLN A 42 -0.15 1.41 0.40
C GLN A 42 -0.52 1.95 1.78
N SER A 43 0.45 2.62 2.41
CA SER A 43 0.23 3.50 3.55
C SER A 43 1.13 4.72 3.41
N SER A 44 0.54 5.91 3.40
CA SER A 44 1.23 7.19 3.28
C SER A 44 0.97 8.01 4.53
N HIS A 45 2.02 8.56 5.10
CA HIS A 45 1.97 9.48 6.22
C HIS A 45 2.47 10.83 5.74
N SER A 46 1.67 11.87 5.93
CA SER A 46 2.00 13.24 5.57
C SER A 46 1.91 14.13 6.80
N GLU A 47 2.83 15.08 6.87
CA GLU A 47 2.88 16.07 7.92
C GLU A 47 3.20 17.44 7.28
N SER A 48 2.48 18.47 7.70
CA SER A 48 2.80 19.84 7.30
C SER A 48 2.72 20.81 8.47
N TRP A 49 3.59 21.79 8.43
CA TRP A 49 3.65 22.88 9.41
C TRP A 49 3.74 24.21 8.68
N VAL A 50 2.87 25.14 9.05
CA VAL A 50 2.83 26.48 8.45
C VAL A 50 3.17 27.50 9.51
N MET A 51 4.19 28.31 9.24
CA MET A 51 4.59 29.43 10.07
C MET A 51 4.39 30.74 9.30
N GLU A 52 3.94 31.75 9.97
CA GLU A 52 3.81 33.10 9.45
C GLU A 52 4.15 34.12 10.55
N ALA A 53 5.05 35.04 10.26
CA ALA A 53 5.53 36.06 11.20
C ALA A 53 6.00 35.46 12.56
N GLY A 54 6.76 34.38 12.52
CA GLY A 54 7.30 33.69 13.71
C GLY A 54 6.27 32.88 14.50
N ILE A 55 5.02 32.79 14.05
CA ILE A 55 3.92 32.10 14.74
C ILE A 55 3.47 30.90 13.92
N ILE A 56 3.39 29.73 14.56
CA ILE A 56 2.78 28.55 13.94
C ILE A 56 1.28 28.79 13.76
N LYS A 57 0.82 28.81 12.51
CA LYS A 57 -0.58 29.01 12.13
C LYS A 57 -1.31 27.68 12.03
N GLU A 58 -0.64 26.65 11.52
CA GLU A 58 -1.23 25.36 11.25
C GLU A 58 -0.19 24.26 11.42
N GLY A 59 -0.65 23.14 11.97
CA GLY A 59 0.05 21.86 11.95
C GLY A 59 -0.95 20.79 11.56
N SER A 60 -0.63 20.00 10.53
CA SER A 60 -1.48 18.89 10.11
C SER A 60 -0.71 17.59 10.02
N HIS A 61 -1.40 16.49 10.32
CA HIS A 61 -0.90 15.14 10.19
C HIS A 61 -1.99 14.28 9.57
N SER A 62 -1.68 13.60 8.47
CA SER A 62 -2.62 12.71 7.81
C SER A 62 -2.01 11.35 7.54
N ILE A 63 -2.85 10.31 7.62
CA ILE A 63 -2.51 8.94 7.26
C ILE A 63 -3.52 8.50 6.20
N GLU A 64 -3.02 8.11 5.04
CA GLU A 64 -3.79 7.53 3.96
C GLU A 64 -3.33 6.10 3.72
N GLN A 65 -4.28 5.18 3.62
CA GLN A 65 -3.97 3.78 3.36
C GLN A 65 -4.99 3.17 2.41
N GLY A 66 -4.60 2.09 1.76
CA GLY A 66 -5.50 1.35 0.90
C GLY A 66 -4.84 0.14 0.27
N ALA A 67 -5.64 -0.65 -0.43
CA ALA A 67 -5.19 -1.78 -1.20
C ALA A 67 -5.87 -1.81 -2.56
N GLY A 68 -5.08 -2.15 -3.58
CA GLY A 68 -5.57 -2.42 -4.93
C GLY A 68 -5.37 -3.88 -5.28
N VAL A 69 -6.36 -4.47 -5.93
CA VAL A 69 -6.28 -5.81 -6.51
C VAL A 69 -6.38 -5.71 -8.02
N ARG A 70 -5.50 -6.42 -8.72
CA ARG A 70 -5.44 -6.41 -10.17
C ARG A 70 -5.35 -7.83 -10.71
N ALA A 71 -6.00 -8.07 -11.85
CA ALA A 71 -5.81 -9.29 -12.63
C ALA A 71 -5.75 -8.95 -14.12
N VAL A 72 -4.98 -9.73 -14.86
CA VAL A 72 -4.79 -9.61 -16.30
C VAL A 72 -5.17 -10.94 -16.94
N ALA A 73 -5.96 -10.90 -18.02
CA ALA A 73 -6.33 -12.06 -18.82
C ALA A 73 -6.33 -11.65 -20.30
N GLY A 74 -5.33 -12.10 -21.05
CA GLY A 74 -5.08 -11.65 -22.43
C GLY A 74 -4.86 -10.13 -22.47
N GLU A 75 -5.68 -9.44 -23.25
CA GLU A 75 -5.62 -7.97 -23.38
C GLU A 75 -6.48 -7.23 -22.34
N LYS A 76 -7.15 -7.95 -21.44
CA LYS A 76 -8.03 -7.35 -20.42
C LYS A 76 -7.33 -7.22 -19.10
N THR A 77 -7.51 -6.05 -18.49
CA THR A 77 -7.06 -5.78 -17.11
C THR A 77 -8.26 -5.38 -16.27
N GLY A 78 -8.50 -6.12 -15.19
CA GLY A 78 -9.42 -5.74 -14.13
C GLY A 78 -8.64 -5.14 -12.97
N PHE A 79 -9.14 -4.05 -12.40
CA PHE A 79 -8.58 -3.40 -11.22
C PHE A 79 -9.69 -2.91 -10.30
N ALA A 80 -9.50 -3.10 -9.00
CA ALA A 80 -10.35 -2.52 -7.97
C ALA A 80 -9.50 -2.04 -6.79
N TYR A 81 -9.88 -0.92 -6.21
CA TYR A 81 -9.18 -0.29 -5.09
C TYR A 81 -10.13 -0.09 -3.90
N SER A 82 -9.59 -0.15 -2.69
CA SER A 82 -10.29 0.21 -1.46
C SER A 82 -9.34 0.92 -0.50
N ASP A 83 -9.83 1.96 0.17
CA ASP A 83 -9.19 2.62 1.31
C ASP A 83 -9.27 1.78 2.59
N ARG A 84 -10.13 0.76 2.61
CA ARG A 84 -10.28 -0.18 3.71
C ARG A 84 -9.51 -1.46 3.44
N ILE A 85 -8.48 -1.71 4.26
CA ILE A 85 -7.67 -2.94 4.20
C ILE A 85 -8.30 -3.98 5.13
N GLU A 86 -9.40 -4.57 4.69
CA GLU A 86 -10.17 -5.58 5.41
C GLU A 86 -10.41 -6.79 4.51
N LEU A 87 -10.29 -8.00 5.06
CA LEU A 87 -10.43 -9.22 4.27
C LEU A 87 -11.75 -9.30 3.48
N PRO A 88 -12.95 -9.02 4.05
CA PRO A 88 -14.19 -9.08 3.29
C PRO A 88 -14.22 -8.11 2.10
N VAL A 89 -13.72 -6.90 2.29
CA VAL A 89 -13.66 -5.85 1.26
C VAL A 89 -12.71 -6.25 0.12
N LEU A 90 -11.54 -6.79 0.46
CA LEU A 90 -10.57 -7.23 -0.54
C LEU A 90 -11.04 -8.48 -1.29
N LEU A 91 -11.79 -9.37 -0.65
CA LEU A 91 -12.43 -10.51 -1.33
C LEU A 91 -13.53 -10.04 -2.30
N GLU A 92 -14.31 -9.02 -1.93
CA GLU A 92 -15.29 -8.41 -2.83
C GLU A 92 -14.60 -7.74 -4.02
N ALA A 93 -13.57 -6.94 -3.78
CA ALA A 93 -12.74 -6.35 -4.82
C ALA A 93 -12.17 -7.41 -5.78
N ALA A 94 -11.67 -8.53 -5.26
CA ALA A 94 -11.17 -9.65 -6.05
C ALA A 94 -12.28 -10.29 -6.92
N ASN A 95 -13.49 -10.44 -6.39
CA ASN A 95 -14.63 -10.94 -7.18
C ASN A 95 -15.00 -9.99 -8.32
N ASN A 96 -15.01 -8.67 -8.06
CA ASN A 96 -15.31 -7.65 -9.07
C ASN A 96 -14.26 -7.66 -10.19
N VAL A 97 -12.97 -7.70 -9.83
CA VAL A 97 -11.85 -7.81 -10.78
C VAL A 97 -11.98 -9.08 -11.63
N LYS A 98 -12.25 -10.22 -10.99
CA LYS A 98 -12.45 -11.49 -11.68
C LYS A 98 -13.61 -11.45 -12.67
N ALA A 99 -14.71 -10.78 -12.34
CA ALA A 99 -15.85 -10.63 -13.24
C ALA A 99 -15.48 -9.84 -14.51
N ILE A 100 -14.59 -8.84 -14.40
CA ILE A 100 -14.11 -8.04 -15.53
C ILE A 100 -13.26 -8.89 -16.49
N VAL A 101 -12.36 -9.74 -15.96
CA VAL A 101 -11.40 -10.50 -16.78
C VAL A 101 -11.92 -11.87 -17.23
N ARG A 102 -13.03 -12.37 -16.71
CA ARG A 102 -13.56 -13.72 -16.89
C ARG A 102 -13.94 -14.10 -18.33
N GLN A 103 -13.79 -13.22 -19.29
CA GLN A 103 -14.10 -13.48 -20.71
C GLN A 103 -12.87 -13.88 -21.54
N GLY A 104 -11.79 -14.38 -20.91
CA GLY A 104 -10.54 -14.81 -21.55
C GLY A 104 -10.32 -16.33 -21.50
N GLN A 105 -9.33 -16.83 -22.23
CA GLN A 105 -8.96 -18.24 -22.31
C GLN A 105 -8.22 -18.72 -21.06
N ASP A 106 -8.22 -20.06 -20.83
CA ASP A 106 -7.57 -20.71 -19.68
C ASP A 106 -6.04 -20.63 -19.77
N ALA A 107 -5.39 -20.10 -18.73
CA ALA A 107 -3.94 -20.11 -18.52
C ALA A 107 -3.59 -20.58 -17.10
N GLN A 108 -2.45 -21.26 -16.95
CA GLN A 108 -1.90 -21.62 -15.62
C GLN A 108 -1.06 -20.48 -15.08
N VAL A 109 -1.34 -20.05 -13.85
CA VAL A 109 -0.63 -18.95 -13.18
C VAL A 109 0.22 -19.48 -12.03
N GLY A 110 1.50 -19.10 -12.01
CA GLY A 110 2.42 -19.38 -10.93
C GLY A 110 2.66 -18.16 -10.03
N LEU A 111 2.82 -18.38 -8.73
CA LEU A 111 3.24 -17.32 -7.81
C LEU A 111 4.70 -16.95 -8.05
N VAL A 112 4.97 -15.66 -8.24
CA VAL A 112 6.34 -15.14 -8.35
C VAL A 112 6.93 -15.01 -6.93
N LYS A 113 8.06 -15.67 -6.70
CA LYS A 113 8.80 -15.56 -5.44
C LYS A 113 9.42 -14.17 -5.29
N ALA A 114 9.53 -13.70 -4.05
CA ALA A 114 10.19 -12.45 -3.74
C ALA A 114 11.59 -12.37 -4.36
N ALA A 115 11.86 -11.32 -5.12
CA ALA A 115 13.17 -11.04 -5.69
C ALA A 115 13.98 -10.17 -4.71
N ASN A 116 15.32 -10.33 -4.75
CA ASN A 116 16.22 -9.41 -4.05
C ASN A 116 16.34 -8.12 -4.86
N TRP A 117 15.67 -7.06 -4.40
CA TRP A 117 15.76 -5.73 -4.98
C TRP A 117 16.90 -4.94 -4.34
N PRO A 118 17.67 -4.16 -5.08
CA PRO A 118 18.68 -3.27 -4.52
C PRO A 118 18.01 -2.22 -3.60
N ARG A 119 18.66 -1.93 -2.49
CA ARG A 119 18.18 -0.94 -1.51
C ARG A 119 18.60 0.46 -1.96
N TYR A 120 17.69 1.19 -2.58
CA TYR A 120 17.93 2.58 -2.98
C TYR A 120 17.63 3.58 -1.86
N TYR A 121 16.76 3.21 -0.91
CA TYR A 121 16.31 4.09 0.17
C TYR A 121 16.46 3.42 1.54
N PRO A 122 16.84 4.15 2.58
CA PRO A 122 16.85 3.64 3.95
C PRO A 122 15.42 3.37 4.44
N THR A 123 15.26 2.41 5.36
CA THR A 123 13.97 2.08 6.00
C THR A 123 13.58 3.07 7.11
N ALA A 124 14.38 4.10 7.35
CA ALA A 124 14.09 5.10 8.35
C ALA A 124 12.85 5.92 7.97
N ASN A 125 11.94 6.13 8.95
CA ASN A 125 10.81 7.03 8.77
C ASN A 125 11.29 8.49 8.90
N PRO A 126 11.30 9.30 7.83
CA PRO A 126 11.82 10.66 7.87
C PRO A 126 11.00 11.58 8.78
N LEU A 127 9.70 11.34 8.93
CA LEU A 127 8.83 12.16 9.79
C LEU A 127 9.16 12.01 11.29
N LYS A 128 9.77 10.88 11.67
CA LYS A 128 10.18 10.60 13.05
C LYS A 128 11.65 10.96 13.33
N SER A 129 12.38 11.49 12.35
CA SER A 129 13.79 11.89 12.51
C SER A 129 13.98 13.10 13.44
N LEU A 130 12.98 13.97 13.50
CA LEU A 130 12.91 15.14 14.37
C LEU A 130 11.63 15.12 15.19
N VAL A 131 11.69 15.55 16.43
CA VAL A 131 10.49 15.82 17.25
C VAL A 131 9.87 17.16 16.82
N ASP A 132 8.60 17.38 17.13
CA ASP A 132 7.83 18.54 16.66
C ASP A 132 8.48 19.87 17.03
N GLN A 133 9.04 19.97 18.25
CA GLN A 133 9.76 21.18 18.68
C GLN A 133 10.96 21.50 17.79
N GLN A 134 11.72 20.48 17.37
CA GLN A 134 12.88 20.67 16.48
C GLN A 134 12.44 21.12 15.08
N LYS A 135 11.30 20.61 14.57
CA LYS A 135 10.72 21.06 13.29
C LYS A 135 10.28 22.51 13.35
N ILE A 136 9.65 22.92 14.47
CA ILE A 136 9.25 24.31 14.71
C ILE A 136 10.48 25.22 14.80
N ASP A 137 11.54 24.79 15.47
CA ASP A 137 12.78 25.57 15.61
C ASP A 137 13.49 25.75 14.26
N LEU A 138 13.44 24.73 13.37
CA LEU A 138 13.92 24.85 11.99
C LEU A 138 13.11 25.90 11.19
N LEU A 139 11.78 25.89 11.32
CA LEU A 139 10.94 26.90 10.65
C LEU A 139 11.26 28.31 11.14
N ARG A 140 11.48 28.51 12.45
CA ARG A 140 11.89 29.81 13.02
C ARG A 140 13.23 30.26 12.48
N LEU A 141 14.17 29.34 12.30
CA LEU A 141 15.48 29.66 11.72
C LEU A 141 15.36 30.14 10.27
N VAL A 142 14.41 29.60 9.51
CA VAL A 142 14.19 29.99 8.10
C VAL A 142 13.40 31.30 7.98
N ASP A 143 12.51 31.59 8.94
CA ASP A 143 11.68 32.81 8.98
C ASP A 143 12.46 34.04 9.53
N SER A 144 13.66 33.85 10.09
CA SER A 144 14.51 34.91 10.63
C SER A 144 15.42 35.54 9.55
#